data_8420769cccad17b54af61940e2d0c487
#
_entry.id   8420769cccad17b54af61940e2d0c487
#
_cell.length_a   1.000
_cell.length_b   1.000
_cell.length_c   1.000
_cell.angle_alpha   90.00
_cell.angle_beta   90.00
_cell.angle_gamma   90.00
#
_symmetry.space_group_name_H-M   'P 1'
#
loop_
_entity.id
_entity.type
_entity.pdbx_description
1 polymer ?
#
loop_
_entity_poly.entity_id
_entity_poly.type
_entity_poly.pdbx_seq_one_letter_code
_entity_poly.pdbx_strand_id
1 'polypeptide(L)'
;MSESDGSRGRATRRGFLGLCAGVALGVIGGFRPGWARDRGSRSPLPTEGCHGFAEAPLQTEHPEPRPGIDASRVLTHDELADAPHAVPVFDKIREIPEVADGIFCHCGCAALPGYRSLLVCYEDPGMAKWCEICQGEGNLTYRLHTAGKSLDQIRAAIDAKFG
;
A
#
# COMPACT_ATOMS: atom_id res chain seq x y z
N MET A 1 -34.36 -32.16 29.04
CA MET A 1 -35.60 -32.01 28.27
C MET A 1 -35.78 -30.56 27.97
N SER A 2 -35.42 -30.19 26.78
CA SER A 2 -36.14 -29.44 25.76
C SER A 2 -35.17 -29.14 24.62
N GLU A 3 -35.43 -29.85 23.54
CA GLU A 3 -34.89 -29.59 22.21
C GLU A 3 -35.68 -28.42 21.57
N SER A 4 -35.01 -27.64 20.79
CA SER A 4 -35.54 -26.92 19.62
C SER A 4 -34.34 -26.49 18.76
N ASP A 5 -34.02 -27.22 17.74
CA ASP A 5 -34.55 -27.37 16.39
C ASP A 5 -34.71 -26.05 15.64
N GLY A 6 -34.04 -26.03 14.51
CA GLY A 6 -34.58 -25.41 13.32
C GLY A 6 -33.83 -24.23 12.74
N SER A 7 -33.12 -24.40 11.69
CA SER A 7 -33.54 -23.99 10.35
C SER A 7 -32.38 -23.65 9.44
N ARG A 8 -32.10 -24.59 8.57
CA ARG A 8 -31.21 -24.39 7.40
C ARG A 8 -31.95 -23.60 6.32
N GLY A 9 -31.53 -22.39 6.08
CA GLY A 9 -31.93 -21.58 4.91
C GLY A 9 -31.01 -21.83 3.73
N ARG A 10 -31.42 -22.72 2.81
CA ARG A 10 -30.81 -22.82 1.47
C ARG A 10 -31.33 -21.68 0.61
N ALA A 11 -30.50 -20.75 0.20
CA ALA A 11 -30.80 -19.80 -0.85
C ALA A 11 -30.34 -20.38 -2.20
N THR A 12 -31.34 -20.70 -3.00
CA THR A 12 -31.26 -21.19 -4.38
C THR A 12 -30.75 -20.10 -5.33
N ARG A 13 -29.71 -20.46 -6.09
CA ARG A 13 -29.31 -19.73 -7.29
C ARG A 13 -30.39 -19.86 -8.36
N ARG A 14 -30.99 -18.76 -8.75
CA ARG A 14 -31.78 -18.65 -9.97
C ARG A 14 -31.00 -17.81 -10.96
N GLY A 15 -30.64 -18.45 -12.06
CA GLY A 15 -30.03 -17.86 -13.23
C GLY A 15 -30.96 -16.88 -13.92
N PHE A 16 -30.39 -15.83 -14.45
CA PHE A 16 -31.01 -14.97 -15.44
C PHE A 16 -30.21 -15.11 -16.75
N LEU A 17 -30.74 -15.96 -17.62
CA LEU A 17 -30.43 -15.95 -19.03
C LEU A 17 -31.33 -14.90 -19.68
N GLY A 18 -30.79 -13.79 -20.05
CA GLY A 18 -31.43 -12.77 -20.87
C GLY A 18 -30.83 -12.77 -22.26
N LEU A 19 -31.55 -13.43 -23.16
CA LEU A 19 -31.37 -13.47 -24.60
C LEU A 19 -31.88 -12.15 -25.18
N CYS A 20 -31.06 -11.35 -25.85
CA CYS A 20 -31.51 -10.31 -26.75
C CYS A 20 -30.86 -10.47 -28.12
N ALA A 21 -31.62 -11.09 -29.01
CA ALA A 21 -31.43 -11.01 -30.46
C ALA A 21 -32.24 -9.81 -30.99
N GLY A 22 -31.71 -9.07 -31.92
CA GLY A 22 -32.43 -7.99 -32.62
C GLY A 22 -31.46 -7.18 -33.45
N VAL A 23 -31.27 -7.62 -34.62
CA VAL A 23 -31.67 -7.14 -35.93
C VAL A 23 -30.94 -5.92 -36.46
N ALA A 24 -30.15 -6.21 -37.48
CA ALA A 24 -29.54 -5.27 -38.42
C ALA A 24 -30.60 -4.63 -39.34
N LEU A 25 -30.29 -3.42 -39.79
CA LEU A 25 -30.57 -2.90 -41.14
C LEU A 25 -30.06 -1.46 -41.18
N GLY A 26 -29.09 -1.16 -41.80
CA GLY A 26 -28.62 -0.64 -43.04
C GLY A 26 -29.20 0.73 -43.43
N VAL A 27 -28.35 1.76 -43.38
CA VAL A 27 -28.51 2.89 -44.30
C VAL A 27 -27.14 3.36 -44.75
N ILE A 28 -26.92 3.22 -46.02
CA ILE A 28 -25.81 3.78 -46.80
C ILE A 28 -26.06 5.31 -46.87
N GLY A 29 -25.17 6.06 -46.30
CA GLY A 29 -25.18 7.52 -46.44
C GLY A 29 -23.75 8.02 -46.37
N GLY A 30 -23.13 8.21 -47.51
CA GLY A 30 -21.80 8.78 -47.62
C GLY A 30 -21.76 10.21 -47.12
N PHE A 31 -21.19 10.41 -45.96
CA PHE A 31 -20.75 11.72 -45.51
C PHE A 31 -19.22 11.67 -45.34
N ARG A 32 -18.54 12.25 -46.34
CA ARG A 32 -17.11 12.54 -46.24
C ARG A 32 -16.95 13.88 -45.48
N PRO A 33 -16.63 13.90 -44.20
CA PRO A 33 -16.12 15.12 -43.62
C PRO A 33 -14.63 15.20 -44.00
N GLY A 34 -14.30 16.17 -44.81
CA GLY A 34 -12.92 16.54 -45.11
C GLY A 34 -12.21 17.10 -43.89
N TRP A 35 -11.69 16.22 -43.07
CA TRP A 35 -10.75 16.54 -42.01
C TRP A 35 -9.37 15.96 -42.39
N ALA A 36 -8.93 16.30 -43.60
CA ALA A 36 -7.51 16.25 -43.85
C ALA A 36 -6.86 17.38 -43.08
N ARG A 37 -6.77 17.22 -41.73
CA ARG A 37 -5.88 18.03 -40.95
C ARG A 37 -4.47 17.54 -41.25
N ASP A 38 -3.78 18.42 -41.93
CA ASP A 38 -2.35 18.54 -42.05
C ASP A 38 -1.67 17.90 -40.84
N ARG A 39 -1.01 16.78 -41.10
CA ARG A 39 -0.05 16.21 -40.17
C ARG A 39 1.16 17.11 -40.18
N GLY A 40 0.97 18.31 -39.63
CA GLY A 40 2.06 19.21 -39.31
C GLY A 40 3.17 18.41 -38.65
N SER A 41 4.30 18.46 -39.28
CA SER A 41 5.60 18.05 -38.81
C SER A 41 5.68 18.19 -37.31
N ARG A 42 5.53 17.09 -36.56
CA ARG A 42 5.90 17.05 -35.16
C ARG A 42 7.42 17.12 -35.17
N SER A 43 7.94 18.30 -34.89
CA SER A 43 9.34 18.44 -34.52
C SER A 43 9.64 17.37 -33.45
N PRO A 44 10.73 16.61 -33.59
CA PRO A 44 11.14 15.74 -32.51
C PRO A 44 11.32 16.60 -31.26
N LEU A 45 10.59 16.28 -30.19
CA LEU A 45 10.87 16.85 -28.88
C LEU A 45 12.34 16.56 -28.60
N PRO A 46 13.10 17.54 -28.12
CA PRO A 46 14.48 17.31 -27.74
C PRO A 46 14.51 16.22 -26.67
N THR A 47 15.11 15.09 -27.00
CA THR A 47 15.40 13.98 -26.07
C THR A 47 16.60 14.33 -25.19
N GLU A 48 16.80 15.61 -24.92
CA GLU A 48 17.87 16.06 -24.05
C GLU A 48 17.30 16.23 -22.64
N GLY A 49 17.75 15.36 -21.74
CA GLY A 49 17.86 15.73 -20.35
C GLY A 49 16.93 15.14 -19.32
N CYS A 50 16.45 13.90 -19.48
CA CYS A 50 16.08 13.10 -18.29
C CYS A 50 17.24 12.17 -17.87
N HIS A 51 18.46 12.64 -18.03
CA HIS A 51 19.62 11.99 -17.44
C HIS A 51 19.77 12.51 -16.02
N GLY A 52 19.34 11.75 -15.03
CA GLY A 52 19.71 12.08 -13.68
C GLY A 52 18.84 11.58 -12.54
N PHE A 53 17.76 10.89 -12.78
CA PHE A 53 17.26 10.02 -11.74
C PHE A 53 17.95 8.66 -11.97
N ALA A 54 19.14 8.49 -11.40
CA ALA A 54 19.63 7.15 -11.13
C ALA A 54 18.49 6.48 -10.38
N GLU A 55 17.83 5.51 -11.00
CA GLU A 55 16.90 4.63 -10.32
C GLU A 55 17.71 4.01 -9.17
N ALA A 56 17.55 4.58 -7.99
CA ALA A 56 18.01 3.91 -6.79
C ALA A 56 17.33 2.53 -6.84
N PRO A 57 18.10 1.43 -6.76
CA PRO A 57 17.50 0.11 -6.79
C PRO A 57 16.38 0.09 -5.75
N LEU A 58 15.19 -0.38 -6.17
CA LEU A 58 14.06 -0.55 -5.27
C LEU A 58 14.56 -1.38 -4.10
N GLN A 59 14.48 -0.83 -2.90
CA GLN A 59 14.86 -1.56 -1.71
C GLN A 59 13.85 -2.69 -1.55
N THR A 60 14.33 -3.92 -1.58
CA THR A 60 13.50 -5.13 -1.42
C THR A 60 13.95 -5.95 -0.22
N GLU A 61 15.00 -5.49 0.47
CA GLU A 61 15.59 -6.17 1.62
C GLU A 61 15.37 -5.36 2.89
N HIS A 62 15.25 -6.06 4.00
CA HIS A 62 15.19 -5.45 5.32
C HIS A 62 16.49 -4.69 5.61
N PRO A 63 16.40 -3.42 6.02
CA PRO A 63 17.58 -2.65 6.35
C PRO A 63 18.18 -3.10 7.70
N GLU A 64 19.48 -2.88 7.87
CA GLU A 64 20.06 -2.96 9.20
C GLU A 64 19.63 -1.75 10.04
N PRO A 65 19.26 -1.95 11.32
CA PRO A 65 18.92 -0.85 12.22
C PRO A 65 20.07 0.15 12.34
N ARG A 66 19.75 1.42 12.35
CA ARG A 66 20.76 2.47 12.54
C ARG A 66 21.19 2.52 14.01
N PRO A 67 22.50 2.59 14.30
CA PRO A 67 22.98 2.74 15.67
C PRO A 67 22.42 4.01 16.34
N GLY A 68 21.88 3.86 17.54
CA GLY A 68 21.39 4.99 18.35
C GLY A 68 20.12 5.64 17.81
N ILE A 69 19.38 4.95 16.95
CA ILE A 69 18.06 5.40 16.52
C ILE A 69 17.09 5.41 17.71
N ASP A 70 16.29 6.45 17.79
CA ASP A 70 15.29 6.62 18.83
C ASP A 70 13.94 7.01 18.24
N ALA A 71 12.97 7.27 19.11
CA ALA A 71 11.62 7.64 18.72
C ALA A 71 11.39 9.15 18.61
N SER A 72 12.43 9.98 18.66
CA SER A 72 12.30 11.45 18.72
C SER A 72 11.61 12.06 17.49
N ARG A 73 11.65 11.36 16.36
CA ARG A 73 11.02 11.78 15.10
C ARG A 73 9.66 11.15 14.85
N VAL A 74 9.24 10.18 15.65
CA VAL A 74 7.91 9.58 15.56
C VAL A 74 6.87 10.62 15.95
N LEU A 75 5.85 10.82 15.11
CA LEU A 75 4.82 11.85 15.31
C LEU A 75 4.21 11.76 16.69
N THR A 76 4.04 12.91 17.34
CA THR A 76 3.43 13.07 18.65
C THR A 76 1.90 12.89 18.62
N HIS A 77 1.26 12.81 19.77
CA HIS A 77 -0.21 12.74 19.85
C HIS A 77 -0.88 13.99 19.25
N ASP A 78 -0.28 15.17 19.43
CA ASP A 78 -0.82 16.41 18.86
C ASP A 78 -0.76 16.40 17.32
N GLU A 79 0.32 15.85 16.74
CA GLU A 79 0.47 15.69 15.30
C GLU A 79 -0.42 14.57 14.72
N LEU A 80 -0.98 13.72 15.59
CA LEU A 80 -1.93 12.65 15.25
C LEU A 80 -3.39 13.03 15.53
N ALA A 81 -3.69 14.30 15.83
CA ALA A 81 -5.04 14.74 16.14
C ALA A 81 -6.06 14.48 15.01
N ASP A 82 -5.58 14.47 13.76
CA ASP A 82 -6.37 14.13 12.57
C ASP A 82 -6.56 12.61 12.36
N ALA A 83 -5.77 11.78 13.06
CA ALA A 83 -5.77 10.32 12.93
C ALA A 83 -5.77 9.59 14.30
N PRO A 84 -6.74 9.84 15.18
CA PRO A 84 -6.74 9.29 16.54
C PRO A 84 -6.78 7.76 16.58
N HIS A 85 -7.28 7.12 15.52
CA HIS A 85 -7.29 5.66 15.38
C HIS A 85 -5.88 5.06 15.24
N ALA A 86 -4.92 5.85 14.76
CA ALA A 86 -3.54 5.40 14.57
C ALA A 86 -2.67 5.54 15.85
N VAL A 87 -3.06 6.38 16.81
CA VAL A 87 -2.30 6.64 18.04
C VAL A 87 -1.78 5.35 18.69
N PRO A 88 -2.59 4.30 18.89
CA PRO A 88 -2.12 3.10 19.58
C PRO A 88 -0.97 2.37 18.89
N VAL A 89 -0.87 2.42 17.56
CA VAL A 89 0.24 1.79 16.84
C VAL A 89 1.47 2.68 16.84
N PHE A 90 1.30 4.01 16.78
CA PHE A 90 2.41 4.95 16.93
C PHE A 90 3.07 4.83 18.31
N ASP A 91 2.29 4.66 19.38
CA ASP A 91 2.82 4.42 20.73
C ASP A 91 3.66 3.16 20.80
N LYS A 92 3.19 2.06 20.21
CA LYS A 92 3.95 0.82 20.12
C LYS A 92 5.29 0.99 19.39
N ILE A 93 5.29 1.74 18.29
CA ILE A 93 6.54 1.99 17.54
C ILE A 93 7.52 2.86 18.33
N ARG A 94 7.03 3.81 19.14
CA ARG A 94 7.88 4.60 20.05
C ARG A 94 8.64 3.73 21.06
N GLU A 95 8.07 2.60 21.47
CA GLU A 95 8.72 1.67 22.41
C GLU A 95 9.80 0.81 21.76
N ILE A 96 9.76 0.63 20.42
CA ILE A 96 10.64 -0.29 19.70
C ILE A 96 11.28 0.33 18.44
N PRO A 97 11.80 1.56 18.48
CA PRO A 97 12.26 2.28 17.29
C PRO A 97 13.36 1.53 16.53
N GLU A 98 14.33 0.93 17.25
CA GLU A 98 15.41 0.15 16.63
C GLU A 98 14.88 -1.06 15.86
N VAL A 99 13.91 -1.77 16.42
CA VAL A 99 13.31 -2.92 15.73
C VAL A 99 12.55 -2.48 14.50
N ALA A 100 11.75 -1.41 14.61
CA ALA A 100 11.00 -0.85 13.47
C ALA A 100 11.93 -0.31 12.38
N ASP A 101 13.10 0.24 12.74
CA ASP A 101 14.11 0.69 11.77
C ASP A 101 14.77 -0.47 11.00
N GLY A 102 14.74 -1.67 11.56
CA GLY A 102 15.22 -2.89 10.90
C GLY A 102 14.21 -3.62 10.03
N ILE A 103 13.00 -3.10 9.85
CA ILE A 103 11.93 -3.72 9.04
C ILE A 103 11.73 -2.95 7.75
N PHE A 104 11.69 -3.68 6.63
CA PHE A 104 11.23 -3.17 5.34
C PHE A 104 9.70 -3.01 5.35
N CYS A 105 9.17 -1.92 4.76
CA CYS A 105 7.72 -1.70 4.68
C CYS A 105 7.17 -2.09 3.31
N HIS A 106 6.22 -3.02 3.26
CA HIS A 106 5.63 -3.58 2.03
C HIS A 106 4.50 -2.72 1.43
N CYS A 107 4.22 -1.54 1.98
CA CYS A 107 3.16 -0.67 1.46
C CYS A 107 3.52 0.07 0.14
N GLY A 108 4.72 -0.17 -0.40
CA GLY A 108 5.24 0.52 -1.58
C GLY A 108 5.94 1.86 -1.27
N CYS A 109 5.89 2.36 -0.03
CA CYS A 109 6.62 3.58 0.35
C CYS A 109 8.13 3.44 0.19
N ALA A 110 8.67 2.22 0.33
CA ALA A 110 10.09 1.93 0.13
C ALA A 110 10.61 2.26 -1.28
N ALA A 111 9.72 2.41 -2.27
CA ALA A 111 10.06 2.93 -3.59
C ALA A 111 10.30 4.45 -3.60
N LEU A 112 9.95 5.15 -2.52
CA LEU A 112 10.11 6.60 -2.42
C LEU A 112 11.45 6.93 -1.76
N PRO A 113 12.16 7.97 -2.25
CA PRO A 113 13.38 8.44 -1.61
C PRO A 113 13.15 8.77 -0.13
N GLY A 114 14.00 8.25 0.75
CA GLY A 114 13.94 8.51 2.18
C GLY A 114 13.17 7.46 3.00
N TYR A 115 12.33 6.63 2.39
CA TYR A 115 11.55 5.60 3.09
C TYR A 115 12.32 4.26 3.17
N ARG A 116 13.39 4.23 3.93
CA ARG A 116 14.25 3.04 4.04
C ARG A 116 13.72 1.93 4.93
N SER A 117 12.83 2.26 5.87
CA SER A 117 12.37 1.33 6.92
C SER A 117 10.93 1.63 7.34
N LEU A 118 10.32 0.68 8.04
CA LEU A 118 9.00 0.84 8.64
C LEU A 118 8.94 2.03 9.60
N LEU A 119 10.02 2.30 10.38
CA LEU A 119 10.07 3.43 11.30
C LEU A 119 9.79 4.76 10.60
N VAL A 120 10.37 4.97 9.41
CA VAL A 120 10.19 6.23 8.66
C VAL A 120 8.72 6.48 8.27
N CYS A 121 7.90 5.44 8.15
CA CYS A 121 6.46 5.60 7.89
C CYS A 121 5.72 6.26 9.07
N TYR A 122 6.31 6.25 10.26
CA TYR A 122 5.77 6.85 11.48
C TYR A 122 6.38 8.22 11.80
N GLU A 123 7.38 8.65 11.03
CA GLU A 123 7.96 10.00 11.07
C GLU A 123 7.20 10.93 10.12
N ASP A 124 7.45 12.25 10.18
CA ASP A 124 6.86 13.22 9.24
C ASP A 124 7.11 12.82 7.76
N PRO A 125 6.10 12.81 6.90
CA PRO A 125 4.72 13.27 7.03
C PRO A 125 3.71 12.25 7.61
N GLY A 126 4.17 11.14 8.19
CA GLY A 126 3.29 10.18 8.90
C GLY A 126 2.45 9.30 7.97
N MET A 127 3.08 8.65 7.00
CA MET A 127 2.39 7.74 6.07
C MET A 127 1.55 6.67 6.78
N ALA A 128 1.99 6.20 7.95
CA ALA A 128 1.26 5.21 8.75
C ALA A 128 -0.06 5.72 9.34
N LYS A 129 -0.35 7.05 9.33
CA LYS A 129 -1.64 7.58 9.77
C LYS A 129 -2.82 6.91 9.07
N TRP A 130 -2.69 6.67 7.77
CA TRP A 130 -3.78 6.21 6.90
C TRP A 130 -3.47 4.90 6.17
N CYS A 131 -2.28 4.35 6.34
CA CYS A 131 -1.85 3.13 5.67
C CYS A 131 -2.09 1.90 6.55
N GLU A 132 -3.06 1.08 6.19
CA GLU A 132 -3.38 -0.16 6.93
C GLU A 132 -2.22 -1.17 6.90
N ILE A 133 -1.41 -1.18 5.82
CA ILE A 133 -0.23 -2.04 5.74
C ILE A 133 0.80 -1.61 6.78
N CYS A 134 1.19 -0.33 6.80
CA CYS A 134 2.13 0.18 7.80
C CYS A 134 1.65 -0.10 9.23
N GLN A 135 0.36 0.15 9.53
CA GLN A 135 -0.21 -0.13 10.85
C GLN A 135 -0.23 -1.63 11.17
N GLY A 136 -0.53 -2.46 10.18
CA GLY A 136 -0.51 -3.92 10.30
C GLY A 136 0.90 -4.46 10.60
N GLU A 137 1.90 -3.98 9.86
CA GLU A 137 3.31 -4.31 10.06
C GLU A 137 3.79 -3.85 11.44
N GLY A 138 3.47 -2.61 11.84
CA GLY A 138 3.83 -2.08 13.15
C GLY A 138 3.24 -2.89 14.30
N ASN A 139 1.96 -3.24 14.22
CA ASN A 139 1.29 -4.07 15.22
C ASN A 139 1.90 -5.49 15.29
N LEU A 140 2.25 -6.09 14.14
CA LEU A 140 2.86 -7.42 14.10
C LEU A 140 4.28 -7.37 14.67
N THR A 141 5.08 -6.39 14.26
CA THR A 141 6.44 -6.16 14.77
C THR A 141 6.45 -6.04 16.29
N TYR A 142 5.62 -5.16 16.84
CA TYR A 142 5.51 -4.96 18.30
C TYR A 142 5.12 -6.25 19.02
N ARG A 143 4.10 -6.94 18.55
CA ARG A 143 3.62 -8.18 19.16
C ARG A 143 4.68 -9.27 19.18
N LEU A 144 5.43 -9.43 18.09
CA LEU A 144 6.49 -10.43 18.01
C LEU A 144 7.71 -10.06 18.87
N HIS A 145 8.07 -8.78 18.88
CA HIS A 145 9.15 -8.27 19.72
C HIS A 145 8.84 -8.48 21.21
N THR A 146 7.64 -8.13 21.67
CA THR A 146 7.21 -8.34 23.06
C THR A 146 7.10 -9.82 23.43
N ALA A 147 6.91 -10.70 22.43
CA ALA A 147 6.97 -12.16 22.60
C ALA A 147 8.41 -12.70 22.58
N GLY A 148 9.44 -11.85 22.55
CA GLY A 148 10.87 -12.23 22.60
C GLY A 148 11.40 -12.81 21.30
N LYS A 149 10.76 -12.53 20.15
CA LYS A 149 11.27 -12.97 18.84
C LYS A 149 12.48 -12.14 18.42
N SER A 150 13.45 -12.78 17.77
CA SER A 150 14.60 -12.09 17.18
C SER A 150 14.16 -11.24 15.99
N LEU A 151 14.96 -10.24 15.60
CA LEU A 151 14.70 -9.39 14.45
C LEU A 151 14.48 -10.20 13.17
N ASP A 152 15.30 -11.24 12.93
CA ASP A 152 15.15 -12.11 11.75
C ASP A 152 13.85 -12.90 11.76
N GLN A 153 13.38 -13.35 12.92
CA GLN A 153 12.09 -14.02 13.06
C GLN A 153 10.93 -13.05 12.79
N ILE A 154 11.08 -11.79 13.18
CA ILE A 154 10.09 -10.73 12.92
C ILE A 154 10.07 -10.42 11.42
N ARG A 155 11.23 -10.20 10.79
CA ARG A 155 11.39 -10.00 9.35
C ARG A 155 10.68 -11.09 8.55
N ALA A 156 11.01 -12.35 8.80
CA ALA A 156 10.40 -13.49 8.14
C ALA A 156 8.87 -13.55 8.31
N ALA A 157 8.34 -13.15 9.47
CA ALA A 157 6.90 -13.10 9.70
C ALA A 157 6.20 -11.93 8.98
N ILE A 158 6.89 -10.80 8.82
CA ILE A 158 6.43 -9.65 8.06
C ILE A 158 6.36 -10.03 6.57
N ASP A 159 7.43 -10.58 6.01
CA ASP A 159 7.50 -11.03 4.62
C ASP A 159 6.40 -12.06 4.30
N ALA A 160 6.22 -13.04 5.17
CA ALA A 160 5.19 -14.06 4.98
C ALA A 160 3.76 -13.52 4.98
N LYS A 161 3.53 -12.34 5.57
CA LYS A 161 2.20 -11.78 5.71
C LYS A 161 1.91 -10.63 4.75
N PHE A 162 2.89 -9.84 4.40
CA PHE A 162 2.73 -8.59 3.65
C PHE A 162 3.53 -8.56 2.34
N GLY A 163 4.54 -9.47 2.18
CA GLY A 163 5.37 -9.62 0.99
C GLY A 163 4.73 -10.36 -0.18
#